data_75893f184269a37063788cb9d18222a3
#
_entry.id   75893f184269a37063788cb9d18222a3
#
_cell.length_a   1.000
_cell.length_b   1.000
_cell.length_c   1.000
_cell.angle_alpha   90.00
_cell.angle_beta   90.00
_cell.angle_gamma   90.00
#
_symmetry.space_group_name_H-M   'P 1'
#
loop_
_entity.id
_entity.type
_entity.pdbx_description
1 polymer ?
#
loop_
_entity_poly.entity_id
_entity_poly.type
_entity_poly.pdbx_seq_one_letter_code
_entity_poly.pdbx_strand_id
1 'polypeptide(L)'
;MLSEEESSELSKTISEIKKSGIQSEVIERRFRTLRILFSVGFFTFLSVASVLTLAHRIFKLEATVEKQTVHITNLEESLTSLRLEEQQQEEELLKFKSDLYDAVPDGDLSDQVSENKISLEVLAGSDVGKNINRGDVRFKEIALTFDLGTGEDLKLIYEYLSRFPIKITLFVSNENPALKNGSFFSNTNLRYLRKLSELGDRVVFGNHTWSHYNIPRSLYETSLRKRILLSYVSDEIPDANFLQQEMKMVEEKFESITGKQLTKYYRLPYGGFDPLVIQTFGKLGYTHHIFWSNNSVGSLDIPDFVYKKFIYKKDPRTGKTRIMPNPNYKTRAEALDFLYRWEEADKDGMNGAIILMHLGSPRQSEKLIYILPDFIQEMLSKGYSFVTIPEIINDHQD
;
A
#
# COMPACT_ATOMS: atom_id res chain seq x y z
N MET A 1 39.81 -37.18 -3.74
CA MET A 1 41.03 -36.61 -4.40
C MET A 1 42.20 -37.06 -3.58
N LEU A 2 43.15 -37.72 -4.21
CA LEU A 2 44.43 -38.04 -3.58
C LEU A 2 45.14 -36.71 -3.31
N SER A 3 45.79 -36.55 -2.18
CA SER A 3 46.59 -35.37 -1.91
C SER A 3 47.74 -35.25 -2.95
N GLU A 4 48.23 -34.02 -3.15
CA GLU A 4 49.35 -33.79 -4.07
C GLU A 4 50.57 -34.64 -3.71
N GLU A 5 50.76 -34.94 -2.43
CA GLU A 5 51.82 -35.77 -1.90
C GLU A 5 51.67 -37.26 -2.31
N GLU A 6 50.45 -37.82 -2.21
CA GLU A 6 50.14 -39.18 -2.64
C GLU A 6 50.25 -39.33 -4.16
N SER A 7 49.91 -38.32 -4.92
CA SER A 7 50.06 -38.28 -6.36
C SER A 7 51.54 -38.25 -6.79
N SER A 8 52.39 -37.51 -6.04
CA SER A 8 53.84 -37.40 -6.24
C SER A 8 54.56 -38.73 -5.93
N GLU A 9 54.20 -39.38 -4.83
CA GLU A 9 54.76 -40.67 -4.42
C GLU A 9 54.40 -41.78 -5.40
N LEU A 10 53.17 -41.82 -5.88
CA LEU A 10 52.73 -42.74 -6.92
C LEU A 10 53.47 -42.54 -8.26
N SER A 11 53.76 -41.32 -8.63
CA SER A 11 54.52 -40.97 -9.84
C SER A 11 55.96 -41.40 -9.73
N LYS A 12 56.54 -41.23 -8.53
CA LYS A 12 57.96 -41.71 -8.27
C LYS A 12 58.09 -43.23 -8.32
N THR A 13 57.13 -43.91 -7.70
CA THR A 13 57.08 -45.41 -7.72
C THR A 13 56.89 -45.95 -9.15
N ILE A 14 56.10 -45.32 -9.97
CA ILE A 14 55.91 -45.68 -11.38
C ILE A 14 57.19 -45.43 -12.17
N SER A 15 57.96 -44.40 -11.88
CA SER A 15 59.25 -44.11 -12.52
C SER A 15 60.31 -45.14 -12.17
N GLU A 16 60.35 -45.58 -10.92
CA GLU A 16 61.27 -46.58 -10.44
C GLU A 16 60.98 -47.98 -11.03
N ILE A 17 59.68 -48.34 -11.15
CA ILE A 17 59.25 -49.60 -11.80
C ILE A 17 59.60 -49.60 -13.31
N LYS A 18 59.48 -48.45 -13.97
CA LYS A 18 59.93 -48.31 -15.38
C LYS A 18 61.41 -48.46 -15.57
N LYS A 19 62.26 -48.11 -14.60
CA LYS A 19 63.73 -48.23 -14.62
C LYS A 19 64.18 -49.64 -14.35
N SER A 20 63.39 -50.52 -13.72
CA SER A 20 63.80 -51.91 -13.35
C SER A 20 63.68 -52.97 -14.47
N GLY A 21 63.27 -52.59 -15.67
CA GLY A 21 63.32 -53.49 -16.84
C GLY A 21 62.40 -54.73 -16.78
N ILE A 22 61.44 -54.75 -15.84
CA ILE A 22 60.50 -55.87 -15.70
C ILE A 22 59.35 -55.73 -16.70
N GLN A 23 59.19 -56.71 -17.56
CA GLN A 23 58.25 -56.87 -18.68
C GLN A 23 57.01 -55.91 -18.65
N SER A 24 57.09 -54.97 -19.51
CA SER A 24 56.15 -53.83 -19.59
C SER A 24 54.68 -54.22 -19.81
N GLU A 25 54.39 -55.29 -20.44
CA GLU A 25 53.04 -55.69 -20.87
C GLU A 25 52.13 -56.21 -19.74
N VAL A 26 52.65 -56.93 -18.77
CA VAL A 26 51.86 -57.45 -17.64
C VAL A 26 51.50 -56.34 -16.64
N ILE A 27 52.43 -55.40 -16.46
CA ILE A 27 52.27 -54.27 -15.61
C ILE A 27 51.27 -53.29 -16.22
N GLU A 28 51.35 -52.99 -17.51
CA GLU A 28 50.42 -52.17 -18.21
C GLU A 28 48.95 -52.70 -18.19
N ARG A 29 48.83 -54.07 -18.35
CA ARG A 29 47.53 -54.74 -18.24
C ARG A 29 46.92 -54.58 -16.85
N ARG A 30 47.73 -54.77 -15.79
CA ARG A 30 47.24 -54.54 -14.39
C ARG A 30 46.89 -53.10 -14.10
N PHE A 31 47.67 -52.17 -14.60
CA PHE A 31 47.36 -50.75 -14.45
C PHE A 31 46.07 -50.28 -15.23
N ARG A 32 45.87 -50.87 -16.44
CA ARG A 32 44.60 -50.66 -17.16
C ARG A 32 43.40 -51.17 -16.37
N THR A 33 43.55 -52.42 -15.84
CA THR A 33 42.46 -53.00 -15.01
C THR A 33 42.20 -52.22 -13.73
N LEU A 34 43.26 -51.78 -13.04
CA LEU A 34 43.11 -50.89 -11.86
C LEU A 34 42.46 -49.53 -12.21
N ARG A 35 42.84 -48.87 -13.31
CA ARG A 35 42.25 -47.68 -13.79
C ARG A 35 40.73 -47.83 -14.08
N ILE A 36 40.39 -48.95 -14.71
CA ILE A 36 38.96 -49.24 -14.99
C ILE A 36 38.20 -49.49 -13.67
N LEU A 37 38.75 -50.26 -12.75
CA LEU A 37 38.15 -50.53 -11.45
C LEU A 37 37.99 -49.24 -10.61
N PHE A 38 39.01 -48.37 -10.61
CA PHE A 38 38.95 -47.08 -9.95
C PHE A 38 37.92 -46.14 -10.62
N SER A 39 37.84 -46.12 -11.95
CA SER A 39 36.86 -45.34 -12.67
C SER A 39 35.44 -45.82 -12.39
N VAL A 40 35.19 -47.10 -12.45
CA VAL A 40 33.89 -47.70 -12.14
C VAL A 40 33.52 -47.47 -10.68
N GLY A 41 34.46 -47.68 -9.74
CA GLY A 41 34.23 -47.41 -8.32
C GLY A 41 33.93 -45.91 -8.03
N PHE A 42 34.64 -45.02 -8.69
CA PHE A 42 34.43 -43.59 -8.57
C PHE A 42 33.07 -43.15 -9.13
N PHE A 43 32.68 -43.66 -10.31
CA PHE A 43 31.37 -43.34 -10.89
C PHE A 43 30.22 -43.95 -10.07
N THR A 44 30.37 -45.14 -9.52
CA THR A 44 29.36 -45.73 -8.63
C THR A 44 29.26 -44.95 -7.31
N PHE A 45 30.38 -44.52 -6.74
CA PHE A 45 30.39 -43.67 -5.54
C PHE A 45 29.70 -42.32 -5.80
N LEU A 46 30.00 -41.64 -6.92
CA LEU A 46 29.34 -40.39 -7.32
C LEU A 46 27.86 -40.60 -7.55
N SER A 47 27.42 -41.68 -8.16
CA SER A 47 26.00 -41.97 -8.37
C SER A 47 25.27 -42.23 -7.05
N VAL A 48 25.86 -42.97 -6.13
CA VAL A 48 25.31 -43.21 -4.78
C VAL A 48 25.21 -41.89 -3.98
N ALA A 49 26.26 -41.08 -3.99
CA ALA A 49 26.25 -39.79 -3.32
C ALA A 49 25.18 -38.84 -3.89
N SER A 50 25.00 -38.86 -5.21
CA SER A 50 23.94 -38.07 -5.87
C SER A 50 22.54 -38.56 -5.50
N VAL A 51 22.32 -39.85 -5.44
CA VAL A 51 21.04 -40.45 -5.01
C VAL A 51 20.75 -40.13 -3.54
N LEU A 52 21.75 -40.24 -2.66
CA LEU A 52 21.58 -39.86 -1.24
C LEU A 52 21.28 -38.39 -1.06
N THR A 53 21.92 -37.51 -1.84
CA THR A 53 21.65 -36.07 -1.82
C THR A 53 20.21 -35.76 -2.30
N LEU A 54 19.78 -36.46 -3.35
CA LEU A 54 18.42 -36.31 -3.87
C LEU A 54 17.39 -36.83 -2.87
N ALA A 55 17.61 -37.98 -2.26
CA ALA A 55 16.77 -38.55 -1.22
C ALA A 55 16.64 -37.61 -0.01
N HIS A 56 17.74 -37.00 0.43
CA HIS A 56 17.73 -36.01 1.50
C HIS A 56 16.90 -34.74 1.14
N ARG A 57 17.03 -34.28 -0.11
CA ARG A 57 16.22 -33.14 -0.61
C ARG A 57 14.74 -33.49 -0.68
N ILE A 58 14.39 -34.69 -1.14
CA ILE A 58 13.01 -35.18 -1.18
C ILE A 58 12.43 -35.22 0.24
N PHE A 59 13.13 -35.83 1.19
CA PHE A 59 12.69 -35.88 2.59
C PHE A 59 12.46 -34.50 3.21
N LYS A 60 13.35 -33.54 2.91
CA LYS A 60 13.21 -32.16 3.38
C LYS A 60 12.03 -31.44 2.72
N LEU A 61 11.73 -31.72 1.45
CA LEU A 61 10.58 -31.22 0.75
C LEU A 61 9.27 -31.80 1.31
N GLU A 62 9.23 -33.10 1.57
CA GLU A 62 8.06 -33.76 2.19
C GLU A 62 7.73 -33.17 3.56
N ALA A 63 8.73 -32.97 4.42
CA ALA A 63 8.54 -32.32 5.72
C ALA A 63 8.05 -30.87 5.61
N THR A 64 8.49 -30.16 4.55
CA THR A 64 8.02 -28.80 4.29
C THR A 64 6.58 -28.78 3.80
N VAL A 65 6.22 -29.68 2.89
CA VAL A 65 4.84 -29.85 2.39
C VAL A 65 3.90 -30.22 3.52
N GLU A 66 4.28 -31.17 4.38
CA GLU A 66 3.48 -31.57 5.55
C GLU A 66 3.23 -30.37 6.48
N LYS A 67 4.26 -29.57 6.78
CA LYS A 67 4.12 -28.37 7.61
C LYS A 67 3.20 -27.32 6.97
N GLN A 68 3.28 -27.15 5.64
CA GLN A 68 2.39 -26.24 4.91
C GLN A 68 0.95 -26.76 4.90
N THR A 69 0.75 -28.05 4.76
CA THR A 69 -0.57 -28.68 4.80
C THR A 69 -1.25 -28.44 6.15
N VAL A 70 -0.54 -28.66 7.26
CA VAL A 70 -1.06 -28.35 8.60
C VAL A 70 -1.41 -26.86 8.74
N HIS A 71 -0.58 -25.98 8.20
CA HIS A 71 -0.84 -24.54 8.25
C HIS A 71 -2.10 -24.17 7.45
N ILE A 72 -2.30 -24.75 6.27
CA ILE A 72 -3.49 -24.54 5.44
C ILE A 72 -4.75 -25.04 6.18
N THR A 73 -4.69 -26.22 6.77
CA THR A 73 -5.82 -26.76 7.56
C THR A 73 -6.20 -25.82 8.71
N ASN A 74 -5.22 -25.31 9.45
CA ASN A 74 -5.47 -24.35 10.53
C ASN A 74 -6.08 -23.04 10.04
N LEU A 75 -5.68 -22.56 8.86
CA LEU A 75 -6.26 -21.37 8.23
C LEU A 75 -7.71 -21.62 7.76
N GLU A 76 -8.00 -22.81 7.23
CA GLU A 76 -9.36 -23.20 6.82
C GLU A 76 -10.29 -23.31 8.03
N GLU A 77 -9.83 -23.87 9.14
CA GLU A 77 -10.57 -23.90 10.39
C GLU A 77 -10.84 -22.49 10.94
N SER A 78 -9.83 -21.62 10.93
CA SER A 78 -9.98 -20.23 11.37
C SER A 78 -10.94 -19.46 10.47
N LEU A 79 -10.91 -19.69 9.16
CA LEU A 79 -11.83 -19.08 8.20
C LEU A 79 -13.27 -19.57 8.43
N THR A 80 -13.44 -20.82 8.78
CA THR A 80 -14.75 -21.42 9.07
C THR A 80 -15.34 -20.84 10.34
N SER A 81 -14.53 -20.67 11.40
CA SER A 81 -14.99 -20.05 12.65
C SER A 81 -15.37 -18.57 12.44
N LEU A 82 -14.59 -17.82 11.68
CA LEU A 82 -14.92 -16.42 11.36
C LEU A 82 -16.23 -16.29 10.55
N ARG A 83 -16.49 -17.22 9.63
CA ARG A 83 -17.77 -17.24 8.89
C ARG A 83 -18.96 -17.56 9.80
N LEU A 84 -18.76 -18.43 10.78
CA LEU A 84 -19.80 -18.76 11.75
C LEU A 84 -20.10 -17.56 12.67
N GLU A 85 -19.07 -16.87 13.12
CA GLU A 85 -19.22 -15.61 13.89
C GLU A 85 -19.93 -14.53 13.07
N GLU A 86 -19.58 -14.38 11.79
CA GLU A 86 -20.23 -13.45 10.87
C GLU A 86 -21.73 -13.76 10.70
N GLN A 87 -22.08 -15.05 10.55
CA GLN A 87 -23.48 -15.48 10.48
C GLN A 87 -24.27 -15.24 11.77
N GLN A 88 -23.66 -15.50 12.93
CA GLN A 88 -24.30 -15.23 14.21
C GLN A 88 -24.56 -13.74 14.43
N GLN A 89 -23.59 -12.89 14.07
CA GLN A 89 -23.78 -11.45 14.14
C GLN A 89 -24.87 -10.95 13.16
N GLU A 90 -25.00 -11.58 11.99
CA GLU A 90 -26.04 -11.26 11.01
C GLU A 90 -27.43 -11.64 11.52
N GLU A 91 -27.56 -12.80 12.19
CA GLU A 91 -28.80 -13.25 12.82
C GLU A 91 -29.21 -12.38 14.02
N GLU A 92 -28.25 -12.02 14.88
CA GLU A 92 -28.50 -11.10 16.01
C GLU A 92 -28.96 -9.72 15.54
N LEU A 93 -28.34 -9.21 14.46
CA LEU A 93 -28.70 -7.93 13.89
C LEU A 93 -30.10 -7.95 13.24
N LEU A 94 -30.44 -9.04 12.55
CA LEU A 94 -31.80 -9.25 11.98
C LEU A 94 -32.86 -9.30 13.08
N LYS A 95 -32.55 -9.97 14.18
CA LYS A 95 -33.44 -10.02 15.34
C LYS A 95 -33.63 -8.66 15.99
N PHE A 96 -32.52 -7.92 16.20
CA PHE A 96 -32.56 -6.56 16.74
C PHE A 96 -33.38 -5.60 15.85
N LYS A 97 -33.24 -5.73 14.51
CA LYS A 97 -34.07 -4.96 13.56
C LYS A 97 -35.55 -5.31 13.64
N SER A 98 -35.86 -6.59 13.74
CA SER A 98 -37.27 -7.05 13.93
C SER A 98 -37.86 -6.49 15.23
N ASP A 99 -37.12 -6.59 16.32
CA ASP A 99 -37.54 -6.07 17.63
C ASP A 99 -37.70 -4.54 17.64
N LEU A 100 -36.89 -3.82 16.84
CA LEU A 100 -37.01 -2.37 16.68
C LEU A 100 -38.21 -1.96 15.82
N TYR A 101 -38.53 -2.71 14.75
CA TYR A 101 -39.71 -2.50 13.92
C TYR A 101 -41.01 -2.73 14.69
N ASP A 102 -41.03 -3.73 15.56
CA ASP A 102 -42.21 -4.05 16.41
C ASP A 102 -42.39 -3.06 17.58
N ALA A 103 -41.34 -2.29 17.91
CA ALA A 103 -41.37 -1.30 19.00
C ALA A 103 -41.76 0.13 18.57
N VAL A 104 -41.84 0.40 17.26
CA VAL A 104 -42.22 1.72 16.74
C VAL A 104 -43.69 1.72 16.33
N PRO A 105 -44.56 2.54 16.95
CA PRO A 105 -45.97 2.67 16.54
C PRO A 105 -46.07 3.27 15.11
N ASP A 106 -46.87 2.62 14.27
CA ASP A 106 -47.25 3.10 12.95
C ASP A 106 -47.78 4.52 13.03
N GLY A 107 -46.99 5.51 12.64
CA GLY A 107 -47.52 6.87 12.49
C GLY A 107 -46.54 8.05 12.47
N ASP A 108 -45.28 7.89 12.88
CA ASP A 108 -44.44 9.07 13.17
C ASP A 108 -43.11 9.15 12.38
N LEU A 109 -42.80 8.18 11.51
CA LEU A 109 -41.56 8.18 10.77
C LEU A 109 -41.57 8.99 9.48
N SER A 110 -42.78 9.22 8.89
CA SER A 110 -42.87 10.00 7.63
C SER A 110 -42.64 11.48 7.85
N ASP A 111 -42.99 12.01 9.01
CA ASP A 111 -42.85 13.45 9.29
C ASP A 111 -41.44 13.81 9.76
N GLN A 112 -40.75 12.92 10.50
CA GLN A 112 -39.32 13.15 10.86
C GLN A 112 -38.36 12.99 9.67
N VAL A 113 -38.67 12.13 8.72
CA VAL A 113 -37.93 11.98 7.48
C VAL A 113 -38.09 13.21 6.59
N SER A 114 -39.27 13.85 6.59
CA SER A 114 -39.50 15.09 5.84
C SER A 114 -38.81 16.29 6.49
N GLU A 115 -38.73 16.39 7.82
CA GLU A 115 -37.99 17.47 8.51
C GLU A 115 -36.46 17.33 8.29
N ASN A 116 -35.90 16.13 8.34
CA ASN A 116 -34.49 15.92 8.03
C ASN A 116 -34.16 16.19 6.55
N LYS A 117 -35.06 15.89 5.64
CA LYS A 117 -34.92 16.20 4.21
C LYS A 117 -34.97 17.69 3.93
N ILE A 118 -35.82 18.43 4.62
CA ILE A 118 -35.89 19.91 4.56
C ILE A 118 -34.62 20.55 5.12
N SER A 119 -34.04 20.01 6.20
CA SER A 119 -32.78 20.53 6.74
C SER A 119 -31.59 20.29 5.78
N LEU A 120 -31.58 19.21 5.01
CA LEU A 120 -30.57 18.94 3.97
C LEU A 120 -30.72 19.82 2.74
N GLU A 121 -31.95 20.13 2.29
CA GLU A 121 -32.19 21.07 1.19
C GLU A 121 -31.83 22.52 1.58
N VAL A 122 -32.09 22.91 2.80
CA VAL A 122 -31.63 24.21 3.37
C VAL A 122 -30.10 24.22 3.50
N LEU A 123 -29.48 23.07 3.72
CA LEU A 123 -28.04 22.92 3.74
C LEU A 123 -27.41 23.00 2.32
N ALA A 124 -28.10 22.59 1.27
CA ALA A 124 -27.59 22.61 -0.11
C ALA A 124 -27.42 24.03 -0.71
N GLY A 125 -27.95 25.05 -0.09
CA GLY A 125 -27.98 26.43 -0.63
C GLY A 125 -26.78 27.32 -0.33
N SER A 126 -25.75 26.87 0.40
CA SER A 126 -24.56 27.66 0.72
C SER A 126 -23.30 27.07 0.11
N ASP A 127 -22.61 27.80 -0.74
CA ASP A 127 -21.36 27.46 -1.41
C ASP A 127 -20.16 27.52 -0.43
N VAL A 128 -20.21 26.76 0.67
CA VAL A 128 -19.22 26.81 1.75
C VAL A 128 -18.11 25.79 1.53
N GLY A 129 -18.41 24.61 0.97
CA GLY A 129 -17.42 23.56 0.70
C GLY A 129 -16.82 23.69 -0.69
N LYS A 130 -15.50 23.67 -0.80
CA LYS A 130 -14.77 23.76 -2.07
C LYS A 130 -13.99 22.47 -2.33
N ASN A 131 -13.94 22.05 -3.60
CA ASN A 131 -13.06 20.99 -4.06
C ASN A 131 -11.88 21.59 -4.82
N ILE A 132 -10.68 21.41 -4.33
CA ILE A 132 -9.45 21.95 -4.90
C ILE A 132 -8.65 20.80 -5.52
N ASN A 133 -8.40 20.89 -6.81
CA ASN A 133 -7.60 19.93 -7.56
C ASN A 133 -6.35 20.55 -8.21
N ARG A 134 -6.20 21.86 -8.13
CA ARG A 134 -5.04 22.60 -8.60
C ARG A 134 -5.00 23.95 -7.91
N GLY A 135 -3.81 24.46 -7.61
CA GLY A 135 -3.59 25.82 -7.14
C GLY A 135 -3.46 26.83 -8.29
N ASP A 136 -2.87 27.98 -8.00
CA ASP A 136 -2.69 29.04 -8.97
C ASP A 136 -1.61 28.68 -10.02
N VAL A 137 -1.98 28.66 -11.28
CA VAL A 137 -1.09 28.31 -12.38
C VAL A 137 -0.11 29.42 -12.78
N ARG A 138 -0.26 30.61 -12.21
CA ARG A 138 0.65 31.76 -12.45
C ARG A 138 2.01 31.55 -11.78
N PHE A 139 2.09 30.70 -10.77
CA PHE A 139 3.29 30.47 -9.98
C PHE A 139 3.85 29.06 -10.19
N LYS A 140 5.18 28.97 -10.23
CA LYS A 140 5.91 27.70 -10.33
C LYS A 140 5.94 26.97 -8.98
N GLU A 141 4.77 26.55 -8.52
CA GLU A 141 4.57 25.92 -7.24
C GLU A 141 3.95 24.53 -7.40
N ILE A 142 4.44 23.58 -6.61
CA ILE A 142 3.98 22.19 -6.55
C ILE A 142 3.61 21.86 -5.10
N ALA A 143 2.42 21.36 -4.85
CA ALA A 143 2.07 20.76 -3.56
C ALA A 143 2.32 19.25 -3.61
N LEU A 144 3.35 18.81 -2.91
CA LEU A 144 3.60 17.38 -2.69
C LEU A 144 2.83 16.95 -1.46
N THR A 145 1.84 16.08 -1.67
CA THR A 145 0.91 15.66 -0.62
C THR A 145 0.94 14.16 -0.42
N PHE A 146 0.70 13.72 0.83
CA PHE A 146 0.72 12.32 1.18
C PHE A 146 -0.48 11.94 2.04
N ASP A 147 -1.15 10.86 1.67
CA ASP A 147 -2.05 10.15 2.56
C ASP A 147 -1.23 9.15 3.36
N LEU A 148 -1.40 9.14 4.68
CA LEU A 148 -0.40 8.51 5.55
C LEU A 148 -0.42 6.99 5.53
N GLY A 149 -1.51 6.34 5.14
CA GLY A 149 -1.60 4.89 5.14
C GLY A 149 -1.14 4.31 6.49
N THR A 150 -0.30 3.27 6.46
CA THR A 150 0.33 2.70 7.67
C THR A 150 1.49 3.54 8.20
N GLY A 151 1.95 4.55 7.47
CA GLY A 151 3.01 5.48 7.87
C GLY A 151 4.41 4.87 7.97
N GLU A 152 4.66 3.74 7.34
CA GLU A 152 5.98 3.07 7.39
C GLU A 152 7.11 3.94 6.80
N ASP A 153 6.78 4.79 5.84
CA ASP A 153 7.74 5.63 5.12
C ASP A 153 7.94 7.03 5.75
N LEU A 154 7.32 7.33 6.92
CA LEU A 154 7.45 8.61 7.63
C LEU A 154 8.92 8.97 7.97
N LYS A 155 9.75 7.97 8.30
CA LYS A 155 11.18 8.18 8.53
C LYS A 155 11.85 8.73 7.28
N LEU A 156 11.55 8.15 6.14
CA LEU A 156 12.17 8.52 4.86
C LEU A 156 11.78 9.94 4.44
N ILE A 157 10.51 10.32 4.61
CA ILE A 157 10.03 11.68 4.36
C ILE A 157 10.73 12.69 5.29
N TYR A 158 10.91 12.36 6.56
CA TYR A 158 11.66 13.21 7.48
C TYR A 158 13.11 13.42 7.01
N GLU A 159 13.77 12.37 6.50
CA GLU A 159 15.12 12.45 5.93
C GLU A 159 15.14 13.31 4.65
N TYR A 160 14.14 13.22 3.78
CA TYR A 160 14.04 14.07 2.58
C TYR A 160 13.84 15.54 2.93
N LEU A 161 12.99 15.85 3.89
CA LEU A 161 12.83 17.22 4.40
C LEU A 161 14.14 17.78 4.98
N SER A 162 15.00 16.94 5.54
CA SER A 162 16.30 17.38 6.03
C SER A 162 17.31 17.67 4.92
N ARG A 163 17.12 17.08 3.74
CA ARG A 163 18.04 17.19 2.58
C ARG A 163 17.62 18.23 1.54
N PHE A 164 16.32 18.45 1.40
CA PHE A 164 15.77 19.32 0.36
C PHE A 164 15.01 20.49 0.98
N PRO A 165 15.06 21.70 0.34
CA PRO A 165 14.32 22.87 0.79
C PRO A 165 12.85 22.79 0.32
N ILE A 166 12.13 21.76 0.76
CA ILE A 166 10.75 21.51 0.37
C ILE A 166 9.80 21.62 1.56
N LYS A 167 8.56 21.92 1.27
CA LYS A 167 7.42 21.82 2.17
C LYS A 167 6.44 20.76 1.66
N ILE A 168 5.67 20.16 2.55
CA ILE A 168 4.71 19.09 2.21
C ILE A 168 3.42 19.23 3.01
N THR A 169 2.37 18.54 2.54
CA THR A 169 1.13 18.36 3.30
C THR A 169 0.84 16.88 3.50
N LEU A 170 0.50 16.49 4.72
CA LEU A 170 0.20 15.11 5.12
C LEU A 170 -1.27 15.03 5.56
N PHE A 171 -2.04 14.09 4.99
CA PHE A 171 -3.41 13.82 5.39
C PHE A 171 -3.46 12.59 6.28
N VAL A 172 -3.97 12.78 7.51
CA VAL A 172 -3.90 11.81 8.60
C VAL A 172 -5.21 11.04 8.72
N SER A 173 -5.15 9.72 8.74
CA SER A 173 -6.25 8.83 9.11
C SER A 173 -5.77 7.78 10.12
N ASN A 174 -6.70 7.05 10.73
CA ASN A 174 -6.37 5.83 11.48
C ASN A 174 -6.57 4.61 10.58
N GLU A 175 -6.07 4.68 9.36
CA GLU A 175 -6.27 3.66 8.34
C GLU A 175 -6.15 2.26 8.91
N ASN A 176 -7.18 1.46 8.62
CA ASN A 176 -7.28 0.05 8.93
C ASN A 176 -7.21 -0.33 10.43
N PRO A 177 -8.16 0.14 11.25
CA PRO A 177 -8.25 -0.26 12.67
C PRO A 177 -8.44 -1.77 12.85
N ALA A 178 -8.92 -2.50 11.82
CA ALA A 178 -9.10 -3.95 11.83
C ALA A 178 -7.79 -4.74 11.68
N LEU A 179 -6.73 -4.15 11.14
CA LEU A 179 -5.43 -4.80 11.06
C LEU A 179 -4.66 -4.61 12.37
N LYS A 180 -4.40 -5.69 13.10
CA LYS A 180 -3.68 -5.69 14.39
C LYS A 180 -2.36 -4.90 14.40
N ASN A 181 -1.73 -4.70 13.24
CA ASN A 181 -0.45 -3.99 13.08
C ASN A 181 -0.53 -2.85 12.05
N GLY A 182 -1.71 -2.50 11.56
CA GLY A 182 -1.89 -1.58 10.42
C GLY A 182 -2.48 -0.23 10.76
N SER A 183 -2.76 0.04 12.03
CA SER A 183 -3.21 1.37 12.45
C SER A 183 -2.05 2.37 12.32
N PHE A 184 -2.30 3.48 11.65
CA PHE A 184 -1.35 4.58 11.54
C PHE A 184 -0.83 5.04 12.93
N PHE A 185 -1.71 5.11 13.90
CA PHE A 185 -1.37 5.52 15.27
C PHE A 185 -0.65 4.43 16.09
N SER A 186 0.10 3.53 15.43
CA SER A 186 0.98 2.59 16.11
C SER A 186 2.19 3.31 16.74
N ASN A 187 2.73 2.76 17.85
CA ASN A 187 3.87 3.36 18.55
C ASN A 187 5.12 3.58 17.67
N THR A 188 5.31 2.75 16.64
CA THR A 188 6.47 2.85 15.75
C THR A 188 6.44 4.12 14.91
N ASN A 189 5.26 4.52 14.45
CA ASN A 189 5.08 5.69 13.60
C ASN A 189 5.04 7.00 14.39
N LEU A 190 4.53 6.99 15.63
CA LEU A 190 4.33 8.17 16.46
C LEU A 190 5.60 8.99 16.67
N ARG A 191 6.76 8.35 16.75
CA ARG A 191 8.05 9.04 16.87
C ARG A 191 8.33 9.99 15.72
N TYR A 192 8.07 9.55 14.49
CA TYR A 192 8.30 10.38 13.30
C TYR A 192 7.16 11.36 13.05
N LEU A 193 5.93 11.02 13.42
CA LEU A 193 4.81 11.96 13.40
C LEU A 193 5.11 13.19 14.29
N ARG A 194 5.60 12.98 15.52
CA ARG A 194 6.03 14.07 16.40
C ARG A 194 7.14 14.92 15.78
N LYS A 195 8.21 14.27 15.29
CA LYS A 195 9.32 14.98 14.65
C LYS A 195 8.88 15.83 13.46
N LEU A 196 8.00 15.31 12.63
CA LEU A 196 7.46 16.03 11.49
C LEU A 196 6.59 17.21 11.94
N SER A 197 5.80 17.05 13.00
CA SER A 197 4.98 18.13 13.55
C SER A 197 5.82 19.28 14.17
N GLU A 198 7.08 19.01 14.53
CA GLU A 198 8.02 20.02 15.05
C GLU A 198 8.68 20.86 13.96
N LEU A 199 8.56 20.49 12.67
CA LEU A 199 9.17 21.21 11.55
C LEU A 199 8.45 22.51 11.16
N GLY A 200 7.43 22.91 11.91
CA GLY A 200 6.73 24.19 11.74
C GLY A 200 5.97 24.28 10.41
N ASP A 201 6.19 25.36 9.68
CA ASP A 201 5.53 25.67 8.40
C ASP A 201 5.95 24.74 7.24
N ARG A 202 6.98 23.92 7.45
CA ARG A 202 7.44 22.98 6.43
C ARG A 202 6.54 21.76 6.27
N VAL A 203 5.75 21.42 7.28
CA VAL A 203 4.85 20.26 7.26
C VAL A 203 3.49 20.66 7.80
N VAL A 204 2.51 20.66 6.92
CA VAL A 204 1.11 20.89 7.27
C VAL A 204 0.39 19.56 7.36
N PHE A 205 -0.50 19.43 8.32
CA PHE A 205 -1.31 18.23 8.55
C PHE A 205 -2.78 18.55 8.31
N GLY A 206 -3.40 17.77 7.41
CA GLY A 206 -4.84 17.77 7.14
C GLY A 206 -5.51 16.49 7.61
N ASN A 207 -6.81 16.39 7.45
CA ASN A 207 -7.62 15.27 7.90
C ASN A 207 -7.98 14.34 6.74
N HIS A 208 -7.87 13.00 6.96
CA HIS A 208 -8.20 11.97 5.97
C HIS A 208 -9.25 10.99 6.48
N THR A 209 -10.11 11.42 7.40
CA THR A 209 -11.11 10.67 8.14
C THR A 209 -10.53 9.56 9.05
N TRP A 210 -11.28 9.13 10.03
CA TRP A 210 -10.83 8.13 11.00
C TRP A 210 -10.82 6.72 10.42
N SER A 211 -11.97 6.30 9.88
CA SER A 211 -12.18 4.91 9.44
C SER A 211 -11.70 4.61 8.03
N HIS A 212 -11.24 5.63 7.31
CA HIS A 212 -10.82 5.52 5.92
C HIS A 212 -11.89 4.89 5.00
N TYR A 213 -13.17 5.20 5.22
CA TYR A 213 -14.27 4.74 4.37
C TYR A 213 -14.39 5.55 3.09
N ASN A 214 -14.82 4.89 2.01
CA ASN A 214 -15.26 5.60 0.81
C ASN A 214 -16.68 6.17 1.05
N ILE A 215 -16.74 7.31 1.73
CA ILE A 215 -18.01 7.93 2.15
C ILE A 215 -18.97 8.15 0.97
N PRO A 216 -18.59 8.77 -0.16
CA PRO A 216 -19.51 8.98 -1.27
C PRO A 216 -20.01 7.69 -1.92
N ARG A 217 -19.13 6.69 -2.05
CA ARG A 217 -19.50 5.41 -2.63
C ARG A 217 -20.48 4.66 -1.76
N SER A 218 -20.35 4.80 -0.45
CA SER A 218 -21.24 4.17 0.52
C SER A 218 -22.68 4.68 0.43
N LEU A 219 -22.89 5.90 -0.08
CA LEU A 219 -24.21 6.48 -0.29
C LEU A 219 -24.97 5.83 -1.45
N TYR A 220 -24.26 5.34 -2.46
CA TYR A 220 -24.84 4.83 -3.69
C TYR A 220 -24.89 3.30 -3.79
N GLU A 221 -24.19 2.58 -2.92
CA GLU A 221 -24.19 1.12 -2.96
C GLU A 221 -25.42 0.52 -2.27
N THR A 222 -26.37 0.10 -3.11
CA THR A 222 -27.65 -0.52 -2.69
C THR A 222 -27.53 -1.98 -2.25
N SER A 223 -26.36 -2.60 -2.24
CA SER A 223 -26.22 -3.99 -1.82
C SER A 223 -26.41 -4.15 -0.31
N LEU A 224 -27.28 -5.07 0.07
CA LEU A 224 -27.66 -5.35 1.46
C LEU A 224 -26.44 -5.56 2.38
N ARG A 225 -25.39 -6.23 1.86
CA ARG A 225 -24.16 -6.54 2.58
C ARG A 225 -23.34 -5.29 2.93
N LYS A 226 -23.38 -4.25 2.11
CA LYS A 226 -22.71 -2.97 2.35
C LYS A 226 -23.56 -2.02 3.18
N ARG A 227 -24.88 -2.10 3.08
CA ARG A 227 -25.80 -1.44 3.99
C ARG A 227 -25.60 -1.87 5.44
N ILE A 228 -25.29 -3.13 5.69
CA ILE A 228 -25.03 -3.67 7.03
C ILE A 228 -23.73 -3.15 7.62
N LEU A 229 -22.64 -3.07 6.85
CA LEU A 229 -21.38 -2.45 7.27
C LEU A 229 -21.51 -0.95 7.53
N LEU A 230 -22.50 -0.30 6.91
CA LEU A 230 -22.82 1.12 7.03
C LEU A 230 -24.02 1.37 7.97
N SER A 231 -24.66 0.33 8.52
CA SER A 231 -25.85 0.45 9.39
C SER A 231 -25.55 0.99 10.79
N TYR A 232 -24.30 1.31 11.10
CA TYR A 232 -23.99 2.29 12.14
C TYR A 232 -24.29 3.72 11.70
N VAL A 233 -24.62 3.92 10.43
CA VAL A 233 -25.01 5.18 9.81
C VAL A 233 -26.42 4.96 9.28
N SER A 234 -27.34 5.81 9.66
CA SER A 234 -28.74 5.78 9.21
C SER A 234 -28.84 5.59 7.70
N ASP A 235 -29.88 4.92 7.21
CA ASP A 235 -30.08 4.44 5.83
C ASP A 235 -30.02 5.54 4.74
N GLU A 236 -29.79 6.84 5.05
CA GLU A 236 -30.03 7.97 4.13
C GLU A 236 -28.86 8.89 4.00
N ILE A 237 -27.76 8.87 4.13
CA ILE A 237 -26.61 9.81 4.09
C ILE A 237 -25.91 9.75 5.46
N PRO A 238 -24.59 9.65 5.49
CA PRO A 238 -23.88 9.84 6.75
C PRO A 238 -24.36 11.14 7.34
N ASP A 239 -25.08 11.08 8.45
CA ASP A 239 -25.57 12.29 9.06
C ASP A 239 -24.38 13.19 9.43
N ALA A 240 -24.63 14.47 9.62
CA ALA A 240 -23.57 15.41 9.95
C ALA A 240 -22.79 14.98 11.22
N ASN A 241 -23.42 14.23 12.12
CA ASN A 241 -22.79 13.72 13.33
C ASN A 241 -21.74 12.64 13.02
N PHE A 242 -22.05 11.70 12.13
CA PHE A 242 -21.07 10.69 11.69
C PHE A 242 -19.86 11.36 11.01
N LEU A 243 -20.11 12.26 10.05
CA LEU A 243 -19.04 12.99 9.37
C LEU A 243 -18.20 13.80 10.35
N GLN A 244 -18.84 14.45 11.32
CA GLN A 244 -18.15 15.19 12.36
C GLN A 244 -17.28 14.27 13.25
N GLN A 245 -17.79 13.08 13.62
CA GLN A 245 -17.02 12.10 14.41
C GLN A 245 -15.79 11.57 13.65
N GLU A 246 -15.94 11.24 12.37
CA GLU A 246 -14.84 10.83 11.51
C GLU A 246 -13.68 11.85 11.51
N MET A 247 -13.98 13.12 11.55
CA MET A 247 -12.99 14.18 11.59
C MET A 247 -12.43 14.40 13.00
N LYS A 248 -13.29 14.52 14.01
CA LYS A 248 -12.89 14.78 15.40
C LYS A 248 -11.98 13.71 15.98
N MET A 249 -12.26 12.43 15.73
CA MET A 249 -11.44 11.34 16.26
C MET A 249 -9.99 11.43 15.76
N VAL A 250 -9.76 11.84 14.53
CA VAL A 250 -8.40 12.07 14.00
C VAL A 250 -7.76 13.27 14.67
N GLU A 251 -8.48 14.39 14.76
CA GLU A 251 -7.99 15.63 15.38
C GLU A 251 -7.58 15.41 16.84
N GLU A 252 -8.45 14.81 17.65
CA GLU A 252 -8.19 14.53 19.06
C GLU A 252 -6.98 13.57 19.22
N LYS A 253 -6.93 12.55 18.38
CA LYS A 253 -5.81 11.62 18.43
C LYS A 253 -4.48 12.25 18.02
N PHE A 254 -4.48 13.03 16.95
CA PHE A 254 -3.31 13.77 16.48
C PHE A 254 -2.82 14.77 17.55
N GLU A 255 -3.73 15.56 18.13
CA GLU A 255 -3.43 16.51 19.20
C GLU A 255 -2.86 15.82 20.43
N SER A 256 -3.45 14.70 20.84
CA SER A 256 -2.92 13.90 21.99
C SER A 256 -1.49 13.42 21.82
N ILE A 257 -1.05 13.22 20.55
CA ILE A 257 0.29 12.72 20.22
C ILE A 257 1.30 13.85 20.03
N THR A 258 0.89 14.93 19.36
CA THR A 258 1.77 15.99 18.89
C THR A 258 1.67 17.28 19.70
N GLY A 259 0.59 17.47 20.46
CA GLY A 259 0.25 18.73 21.12
C GLY A 259 -0.17 19.85 20.15
N LYS A 260 -0.43 19.49 18.87
CA LYS A 260 -0.80 20.44 17.81
C LYS A 260 -2.13 20.06 17.19
N GLN A 261 -2.81 21.04 16.60
CA GLN A 261 -4.08 20.85 15.90
C GLN A 261 -3.84 20.58 14.42
N LEU A 262 -4.74 19.78 13.80
CA LEU A 262 -4.82 19.65 12.35
C LEU A 262 -5.40 20.93 11.75
N THR A 263 -5.01 21.21 10.51
CA THR A 263 -5.70 22.22 9.70
C THR A 263 -7.10 21.73 9.31
N LYS A 264 -7.95 22.64 8.86
CA LYS A 264 -9.30 22.31 8.38
C LYS A 264 -9.33 21.91 6.89
N TYR A 265 -8.16 21.63 6.30
CA TYR A 265 -8.05 20.97 5.01
C TYR A 265 -8.24 19.47 5.18
N TYR A 266 -8.95 18.86 4.23
CA TYR A 266 -9.20 17.42 4.30
C TYR A 266 -9.17 16.78 2.91
N ARG A 267 -8.98 15.47 2.89
CA ARG A 267 -9.09 14.64 1.70
C ARG A 267 -9.98 13.45 2.02
N LEU A 268 -10.93 13.15 1.13
CA LEU A 268 -11.76 11.95 1.28
C LEU A 268 -11.01 10.72 0.76
N PRO A 269 -11.08 9.59 1.48
CA PRO A 269 -10.46 8.33 1.05
C PRO A 269 -10.93 7.89 -0.34
N TYR A 270 -10.06 7.18 -1.06
CA TYR A 270 -10.32 6.60 -2.38
C TYR A 270 -10.68 7.62 -3.47
N GLY A 271 -10.33 8.87 -3.31
CA GLY A 271 -10.75 9.92 -4.24
C GLY A 271 -12.26 10.15 -4.23
N GLY A 272 -12.89 9.92 -3.11
CA GLY A 272 -14.29 10.16 -2.92
C GLY A 272 -14.63 11.61 -3.26
N PHE A 273 -15.68 11.80 -4.06
CA PHE A 273 -16.19 13.12 -4.41
C PHE A 273 -17.71 13.06 -4.48
N ASP A 274 -18.34 13.77 -3.57
CA ASP A 274 -19.77 14.01 -3.57
C ASP A 274 -20.06 15.45 -3.14
N PRO A 275 -20.73 16.26 -3.97
CA PRO A 275 -20.98 17.66 -3.67
C PRO A 275 -21.70 17.87 -2.33
N LEU A 276 -22.65 17.00 -1.99
CA LEU A 276 -23.40 17.13 -0.74
C LEU A 276 -22.54 16.84 0.48
N VAL A 277 -21.68 15.81 0.41
CA VAL A 277 -20.73 15.50 1.47
C VAL A 277 -19.74 16.67 1.67
N ILE A 278 -19.22 17.24 0.57
CA ILE A 278 -18.30 18.38 0.63
C ILE A 278 -18.99 19.61 1.24
N GLN A 279 -20.24 19.91 0.86
CA GLN A 279 -21.01 20.99 1.46
C GLN A 279 -21.27 20.74 2.96
N THR A 280 -21.57 19.52 3.35
CA THR A 280 -21.77 19.15 4.75
C THR A 280 -20.49 19.37 5.57
N PHE A 281 -19.34 18.93 5.06
CA PHE A 281 -18.04 19.20 5.69
C PHE A 281 -17.76 20.71 5.76
N GLY A 282 -18.08 21.47 4.71
CA GLY A 282 -17.95 22.92 4.71
C GLY A 282 -18.68 23.57 5.87
N LYS A 283 -19.91 23.14 6.17
CA LYS A 283 -20.69 23.62 7.30
C LYS A 283 -20.18 23.20 8.67
N LEU A 284 -19.49 22.06 8.72
CA LEU A 284 -18.78 21.61 9.91
C LEU A 284 -17.44 22.35 10.11
N GLY A 285 -17.11 23.31 9.25
CA GLY A 285 -15.90 24.12 9.31
C GLY A 285 -14.72 23.55 8.52
N TYR A 286 -14.92 22.47 7.75
CA TYR A 286 -13.92 21.89 6.85
C TYR A 286 -14.20 22.35 5.42
N THR A 287 -13.71 23.53 5.08
CA THR A 287 -14.12 24.25 3.86
C THR A 287 -13.43 23.78 2.58
N HIS A 288 -12.29 23.10 2.67
CA HIS A 288 -11.48 22.73 1.51
C HIS A 288 -11.20 21.22 1.46
N HIS A 289 -11.89 20.56 0.54
CA HIS A 289 -11.56 19.20 0.11
C HIS A 289 -10.41 19.28 -0.89
N ILE A 290 -9.30 18.58 -0.60
CA ILE A 290 -8.10 18.61 -1.42
C ILE A 290 -8.03 17.36 -2.26
N PHE A 291 -8.16 17.53 -3.55
CA PHE A 291 -7.99 16.50 -4.54
C PHE A 291 -6.55 16.54 -5.12
N TRP A 292 -6.31 15.95 -6.27
CA TRP A 292 -5.05 16.00 -6.99
C TRP A 292 -5.25 16.40 -8.43
N SER A 293 -4.18 16.87 -9.07
CA SER A 293 -4.27 17.41 -10.43
C SER A 293 -4.37 16.32 -11.48
N ASN A 294 -5.02 16.66 -12.59
CA ASN A 294 -5.21 15.80 -13.75
C ASN A 294 -4.98 16.58 -15.03
N ASN A 295 -4.43 15.92 -16.05
CA ASN A 295 -4.39 16.44 -17.42
C ASN A 295 -4.60 15.31 -18.45
N SER A 296 -4.30 15.56 -19.71
CA SER A 296 -4.47 14.60 -20.81
C SER A 296 -3.57 13.35 -20.68
N VAL A 297 -2.46 13.41 -19.95
CA VAL A 297 -1.56 12.27 -19.69
C VAL A 297 -2.10 11.37 -18.57
N GLY A 298 -2.79 11.95 -17.60
CA GLY A 298 -3.39 11.21 -16.51
C GLY A 298 -3.46 11.98 -15.20
N SER A 299 -3.70 11.23 -14.14
CA SER A 299 -3.88 11.70 -12.77
C SER A 299 -2.55 11.72 -12.02
N LEU A 300 -2.31 12.76 -11.22
CA LEU A 300 -1.19 12.83 -10.28
C LEU A 300 -1.44 12.06 -8.96
N ASP A 301 -2.39 11.12 -8.95
CA ASP A 301 -2.46 10.04 -7.98
C ASP A 301 -1.43 8.96 -8.36
N ILE A 302 -0.27 9.00 -7.73
CA ILE A 302 0.84 8.10 -8.05
C ILE A 302 0.52 6.69 -7.52
N PRO A 303 0.52 5.64 -8.37
CA PRO A 303 0.03 4.31 -8.01
C PRO A 303 1.03 3.52 -7.14
N ASP A 304 1.51 4.11 -6.05
CA ASP A 304 2.47 3.52 -5.12
C ASP A 304 1.86 2.43 -4.23
N PHE A 305 0.53 2.44 -4.03
CA PHE A 305 -0.23 1.38 -3.36
C PHE A 305 -0.42 0.13 -4.23
N VAL A 306 -0.21 0.20 -5.56
CA VAL A 306 -0.33 -0.95 -6.45
C VAL A 306 0.92 -1.82 -6.34
N TYR A 307 0.86 -2.90 -5.55
CA TYR A 307 2.01 -3.76 -5.24
C TYR A 307 2.14 -5.01 -6.12
N LYS A 308 1.04 -5.46 -6.75
CA LYS A 308 1.03 -6.67 -7.58
C LYS A 308 1.47 -6.35 -9.00
N LYS A 309 2.63 -6.87 -9.42
CA LYS A 309 3.11 -6.76 -10.82
C LYS A 309 2.26 -7.54 -11.80
N PHE A 310 1.64 -8.61 -11.34
CA PHE A 310 0.80 -9.48 -12.15
C PHE A 310 -0.56 -9.65 -11.51
N ILE A 311 -1.59 -9.78 -12.35
CA ILE A 311 -2.97 -10.06 -11.94
C ILE A 311 -3.48 -11.32 -12.61
N TYR A 312 -4.44 -11.97 -11.96
CA TYR A 312 -5.16 -13.12 -12.49
C TYR A 312 -6.43 -12.64 -13.18
N LYS A 313 -6.55 -12.87 -14.49
CA LYS A 313 -7.75 -12.54 -15.25
C LYS A 313 -8.43 -13.81 -15.72
N LYS A 314 -9.68 -14.03 -15.32
CA LYS A 314 -10.51 -15.13 -15.78
C LYS A 314 -11.10 -14.76 -17.15
N ASP A 315 -10.88 -15.61 -18.15
CA ASP A 315 -11.51 -15.47 -19.44
C ASP A 315 -13.01 -15.83 -19.30
N PRO A 316 -13.93 -14.90 -19.58
CA PRO A 316 -15.36 -15.14 -19.37
C PRO A 316 -15.95 -16.22 -20.28
N ARG A 317 -15.32 -16.51 -21.44
CA ARG A 317 -15.80 -17.52 -22.41
C ARG A 317 -15.30 -18.92 -22.07
N THR A 318 -14.04 -19.03 -21.65
CA THR A 318 -13.41 -20.35 -21.44
C THR A 318 -13.31 -20.73 -19.96
N GLY A 319 -13.58 -19.81 -19.05
CA GLY A 319 -13.39 -20.00 -17.60
C GLY A 319 -11.92 -20.12 -17.17
N LYS A 320 -10.96 -20.13 -18.12
CA LYS A 320 -9.55 -20.29 -17.82
C LYS A 320 -8.97 -19.01 -17.23
N THR A 321 -8.18 -19.15 -16.16
CA THR A 321 -7.44 -18.05 -15.56
C THR A 321 -6.10 -17.89 -16.24
N ARG A 322 -5.77 -16.66 -16.63
CA ARG A 322 -4.46 -16.28 -17.19
C ARG A 322 -3.79 -15.28 -16.25
N ILE A 323 -2.48 -15.43 -16.10
CA ILE A 323 -1.64 -14.43 -15.45
C ILE A 323 -1.24 -13.40 -16.50
N MET A 324 -1.42 -12.12 -16.18
CA MET A 324 -1.02 -11.03 -17.07
C MET A 324 -0.40 -9.88 -16.27
N PRO A 325 0.44 -9.05 -16.90
CA PRO A 325 0.95 -7.85 -16.25
C PRO A 325 -0.19 -6.98 -15.74
N ASN A 326 -0.03 -6.41 -14.55
CA ASN A 326 -0.99 -5.46 -14.01
C ASN A 326 -0.76 -4.08 -14.68
N PRO A 327 -1.71 -3.57 -15.47
CA PRO A 327 -1.53 -2.30 -16.19
C PRO A 327 -1.38 -1.09 -15.25
N ASN A 328 -1.87 -1.22 -14.01
CA ASN A 328 -1.78 -0.16 -13.01
C ASN A 328 -0.48 -0.21 -12.20
N TYR A 329 0.34 -1.27 -12.35
CA TYR A 329 1.65 -1.32 -11.71
C TYR A 329 2.65 -0.50 -12.50
N LYS A 330 3.33 0.42 -11.84
CA LYS A 330 4.43 1.20 -12.41
C LYS A 330 5.72 0.86 -11.66
N THR A 331 6.80 0.69 -12.40
CA THR A 331 8.16 0.73 -11.86
C THR A 331 8.53 2.14 -11.45
N ARG A 332 9.64 2.31 -10.72
CA ARG A 332 10.17 3.63 -10.38
C ARG A 332 10.47 4.46 -11.62
N ALA A 333 11.11 3.87 -12.62
CA ALA A 333 11.43 4.54 -13.88
C ALA A 333 10.17 5.00 -14.63
N GLU A 334 9.15 4.14 -14.74
CA GLU A 334 7.88 4.49 -15.39
C GLU A 334 7.10 5.57 -14.63
N ALA A 335 7.17 5.57 -13.29
CA ALA A 335 6.50 6.59 -12.49
C ALA A 335 7.20 7.95 -12.60
N LEU A 336 8.53 7.97 -12.62
CA LEU A 336 9.30 9.19 -12.80
C LEU A 336 9.12 9.76 -14.21
N ASP A 337 9.20 8.92 -15.25
CA ASP A 337 8.91 9.29 -16.63
C ASP A 337 7.47 9.82 -16.80
N PHE A 338 6.51 9.22 -16.12
CA PHE A 338 5.13 9.72 -16.11
C PHE A 338 5.03 11.15 -15.57
N LEU A 339 5.72 11.47 -14.46
CA LEU A 339 5.71 12.80 -13.86
C LEU A 339 6.33 13.84 -14.83
N TYR A 340 7.42 13.50 -15.51
CA TYR A 340 8.04 14.40 -16.47
C TYR A 340 7.17 14.61 -17.70
N ARG A 341 6.58 13.55 -18.27
CA ARG A 341 5.64 13.68 -19.39
C ARG A 341 4.36 14.44 -19.00
N TRP A 342 3.93 14.34 -17.76
CA TRP A 342 2.79 15.09 -17.26
C TRP A 342 3.10 16.60 -17.27
N GLU A 343 4.26 16.97 -16.80
CA GLU A 343 4.74 18.36 -16.80
C GLU A 343 4.90 18.92 -18.23
N GLU A 344 5.49 18.14 -19.13
CA GLU A 344 5.70 18.54 -20.53
C GLU A 344 4.40 18.70 -21.33
N ALA A 345 3.38 17.89 -21.02
CA ALA A 345 2.12 17.90 -21.76
C ALA A 345 1.13 18.96 -21.29
N ASP A 346 1.31 19.49 -20.09
CA ASP A 346 0.44 20.53 -19.55
C ASP A 346 0.90 21.91 -20.03
N LYS A 347 -0.03 22.73 -20.50
CA LYS A 347 0.28 24.09 -21.00
C LYS A 347 0.92 24.99 -19.93
N ASP A 348 0.60 24.75 -18.67
CA ASP A 348 1.12 25.49 -17.52
C ASP A 348 2.20 24.67 -16.77
N GLY A 349 2.66 23.55 -17.34
CA GLY A 349 3.57 22.64 -16.67
C GLY A 349 3.00 22.12 -15.35
N MET A 350 3.82 22.04 -14.31
CA MET A 350 3.38 21.69 -12.95
C MET A 350 3.00 22.92 -12.10
N ASN A 351 2.75 24.10 -12.69
CA ASN A 351 2.30 25.26 -11.93
C ASN A 351 0.98 24.95 -11.20
N GLY A 352 0.97 25.15 -9.91
CA GLY A 352 -0.19 24.86 -9.05
C GLY A 352 -0.52 23.37 -8.91
N ALA A 353 0.32 22.45 -9.37
CA ALA A 353 0.01 21.02 -9.35
C ALA A 353 -0.03 20.46 -7.92
N ILE A 354 -1.02 19.62 -7.66
CA ILE A 354 -1.18 18.86 -6.41
C ILE A 354 -0.91 17.39 -6.73
N ILE A 355 0.15 16.82 -6.14
CA ILE A 355 0.57 15.43 -6.32
C ILE A 355 0.17 14.63 -5.09
N LEU A 356 -0.45 13.47 -5.31
CA LEU A 356 -0.78 12.50 -4.26
C LEU A 356 0.18 11.31 -4.31
N MET A 357 0.73 10.98 -3.16
CA MET A 357 1.41 9.72 -2.87
C MET A 357 0.95 9.17 -1.51
N HIS A 358 1.37 7.95 -1.16
CA HIS A 358 1.00 7.30 0.10
C HIS A 358 2.26 6.94 0.90
N LEU A 359 2.20 7.12 2.23
CA LEU A 359 3.26 6.69 3.16
C LEU A 359 2.85 5.38 3.82
N GLY A 360 3.49 4.29 3.41
CA GLY A 360 3.15 2.95 3.87
C GLY A 360 2.66 2.02 2.75
N SER A 361 3.29 2.15 1.60
CA SER A 361 3.02 1.26 0.47
C SER A 361 3.36 -0.20 0.81
N PRO A 362 2.48 -1.18 0.48
CA PRO A 362 2.73 -2.60 0.69
C PRO A 362 3.78 -3.19 -0.26
N ARG A 363 4.40 -2.39 -1.11
CA ARG A 363 5.46 -2.83 -2.02
C ARG A 363 6.70 -3.27 -1.26
N GLN A 364 7.16 -4.49 -1.51
CA GLN A 364 8.42 -5.01 -0.96
C GLN A 364 9.64 -4.53 -1.76
N SER A 365 9.46 -4.24 -3.04
CA SER A 365 10.47 -3.71 -3.95
C SER A 365 9.84 -2.64 -4.83
N GLU A 366 10.67 -1.82 -5.48
CA GLU A 366 10.19 -0.75 -6.37
C GLU A 366 9.21 0.22 -5.67
N LYS A 367 9.44 0.55 -4.39
CA LYS A 367 8.67 1.59 -3.70
C LYS A 367 8.84 2.91 -4.44
N LEU A 368 7.71 3.54 -4.81
CA LEU A 368 7.76 4.75 -5.62
C LEU A 368 8.23 5.99 -4.85
N ILE A 369 8.17 5.97 -3.53
CA ILE A 369 8.73 7.05 -2.71
C ILE A 369 10.23 7.33 -2.97
N TYR A 370 10.97 6.35 -3.49
CA TYR A 370 12.39 6.52 -3.84
C TYR A 370 12.64 7.31 -5.12
N ILE A 371 11.59 7.69 -5.90
CA ILE A 371 11.76 8.61 -7.03
C ILE A 371 11.83 10.07 -6.60
N LEU A 372 11.37 10.38 -5.38
CA LEU A 372 11.24 11.75 -4.90
C LEU A 372 12.55 12.56 -4.93
N PRO A 373 13.72 12.03 -4.53
CA PRO A 373 14.97 12.79 -4.64
C PRO A 373 15.25 13.29 -6.06
N ASP A 374 15.11 12.43 -7.07
CA ASP A 374 15.38 12.78 -8.46
C ASP A 374 14.32 13.75 -8.99
N PHE A 375 13.05 13.49 -8.70
CA PHE A 375 11.94 14.37 -9.08
C PHE A 375 12.05 15.75 -8.44
N ILE A 376 12.32 15.83 -7.13
CA ILE A 376 12.48 17.11 -6.42
C ILE A 376 13.65 17.90 -7.00
N GLN A 377 14.79 17.27 -7.21
CA GLN A 377 15.97 17.93 -7.74
C GLN A 377 15.73 18.50 -9.15
N GLU A 378 15.07 17.72 -10.01
CA GLU A 378 14.72 18.16 -11.36
C GLU A 378 13.75 19.34 -11.33
N MET A 379 12.69 19.28 -10.53
CA MET A 379 11.70 20.36 -10.45
C MET A 379 12.32 21.65 -9.86
N LEU A 380 13.16 21.53 -8.83
CA LEU A 380 13.90 22.68 -8.28
C LEU A 380 14.81 23.29 -9.34
N SER A 381 15.49 22.47 -10.18
CA SER A 381 16.36 22.95 -11.26
C SER A 381 15.59 23.72 -12.34
N LYS A 382 14.32 23.37 -12.58
CA LYS A 382 13.37 24.06 -13.47
C LYS A 382 12.76 25.32 -12.84
N GLY A 383 13.10 25.62 -11.60
CA GLY A 383 12.65 26.81 -10.86
C GLY A 383 11.28 26.65 -10.17
N TYR A 384 10.81 25.42 -10.00
CA TYR A 384 9.65 25.15 -9.15
C TYR A 384 10.03 25.22 -7.68
N SER A 385 9.07 25.62 -6.82
CA SER A 385 9.13 25.49 -5.37
C SER A 385 8.11 24.45 -4.90
N PHE A 386 8.43 23.74 -3.82
CA PHE A 386 7.50 22.81 -3.17
C PHE A 386 6.88 23.49 -1.96
N VAL A 387 5.56 23.69 -2.01
CA VAL A 387 4.78 24.46 -1.05
C VAL A 387 3.71 23.59 -0.38
N THR A 388 3.15 24.06 0.73
CA THR A 388 2.05 23.38 1.40
C THR A 388 0.70 23.68 0.72
N ILE A 389 -0.33 22.89 1.06
CA ILE A 389 -1.69 23.15 0.57
C ILE A 389 -2.22 24.54 0.96
N PRO A 390 -2.07 25.03 2.22
CA PRO A 390 -2.42 26.42 2.52
C PRO A 390 -1.76 27.44 1.61
N GLU A 391 -0.46 27.30 1.35
CA GLU A 391 0.29 28.24 0.51
C GLU A 391 -0.20 28.21 -0.95
N ILE A 392 -0.32 27.02 -1.57
CA ILE A 392 -0.70 26.90 -2.99
C ILE A 392 -2.13 27.39 -3.29
N ILE A 393 -2.99 27.49 -2.23
CA ILE A 393 -4.37 27.95 -2.35
C ILE A 393 -4.51 29.44 -2.02
N ASN A 394 -3.78 29.92 -1.01
CA ASN A 394 -4.07 31.22 -0.35
C ASN A 394 -2.98 32.28 -0.54
N ASP A 395 -1.77 31.93 -0.97
CA ASP A 395 -0.62 32.83 -0.89
C ASP A 395 -0.62 33.99 -1.89
N HIS A 396 -1.66 34.08 -2.72
CA HIS A 396 -1.68 35.07 -3.82
C HIS A 396 -2.96 35.90 -3.84
N GLN A 397 -3.62 36.02 -2.69
CA GLN A 397 -4.73 36.97 -2.51
C GLN A 397 -4.14 38.32 -2.08
N ASP A 398 -3.61 39.07 -3.06
CA ASP A 398 -3.41 40.53 -3.00
C ASP A 398 -4.59 41.28 -3.61
#